data_582accd54a4009b35b735191a6ca2b3e
#
_entry.id   582accd54a4009b35b735191a6ca2b3e
#
_cell.length_a   1.000
_cell.length_b   1.000
_cell.length_c   1.000
_cell.angle_alpha   90.00
_cell.angle_beta   90.00
_cell.angle_gamma   90.00
#
_symmetry.space_group_name_H-M   'P 1'
#
loop_
_entity.id
_entity.type
_entity.pdbx_description
1 polymer ?
#
loop_
_entity_poly.entity_id
_entity_poly.type
_entity_poly.pdbx_seq_one_letter_code
_entity_poly.pdbx_strand_id
1 'polypeptide(L)'
;MIAPARRVAYEVVRRVFEDDAYADRAFAAAAGELDARDRALAQRIAYGTVQRGRTIDHGLDELGRRPVRKLDAAVRAALRISAYQLGWSDAPAHAVADDAVSLVRAAGLERATAYTNAVVRRLAEGLRALLDALPEGPLKQSYPDWIFGVWQRDWGFDEAVALARAQNEPGELVVRAAEPVGEPTDVPGAYRVARIDPGLLAAGRIWPQSLGSQLAALAVGAEDGERVLDACAAPGGKATMLRGAVTAVEVNAGRARELEANVRRLGAHDVRVVNADVRALPERGFDRALVDAPCSGLGVLGRRPDLRWRARPLPELQLELLRAAVERTRPGGTVVYSVCTINADENEAVVDALGLEVEPLASAWPQFAHPKRPEFLLTTPHRHGTSGFFIARLRV
;
A
#
# COMPACT_ATOMS: atom_id res chain seq x y z
N MET A 1 17.09 22.62 19.54
CA MET A 1 17.53 21.30 19.05
C MET A 1 16.33 20.64 18.39
N ILE A 2 16.47 20.06 17.20
CA ILE A 2 15.36 19.42 16.46
C ILE A 2 15.04 18.07 17.12
N ALA A 3 13.76 17.82 17.43
CA ALA A 3 13.35 16.52 17.96
C ALA A 3 13.64 15.40 16.94
N PRO A 4 14.26 14.25 17.35
CA PRO A 4 14.70 13.20 16.45
C PRO A 4 13.57 12.69 15.53
N ALA A 5 12.38 12.46 16.07
CA ALA A 5 11.20 12.03 15.31
C ALA A 5 10.83 12.99 14.17
N ARG A 6 10.87 14.31 14.40
CA ARG A 6 10.54 15.31 13.39
C ARG A 6 11.62 15.45 12.32
N ARG A 7 12.89 15.26 12.70
CA ARG A 7 14.00 15.23 11.72
C ARG A 7 13.85 14.06 10.77
N VAL A 8 13.55 12.86 11.28
CA VAL A 8 13.29 11.67 10.46
C VAL A 8 12.06 11.89 9.56
N ALA A 9 10.96 12.42 10.11
CA ALA A 9 9.78 12.71 9.31
C ALA A 9 10.06 13.71 8.18
N TYR A 10 10.81 14.76 8.45
CA TYR A 10 11.25 15.73 7.45
C TYR A 10 12.06 15.07 6.33
N GLU A 11 13.04 14.24 6.67
CA GLU A 11 13.88 13.55 5.69
C GLU A 11 13.05 12.60 4.80
N VAL A 12 12.13 11.84 5.40
CA VAL A 12 11.24 10.94 4.65
C VAL A 12 10.36 11.72 3.68
N VAL A 13 9.72 12.80 4.15
CA VAL A 13 8.84 13.64 3.32
C VAL A 13 9.63 14.26 2.16
N ARG A 14 10.83 14.77 2.44
CA ARG A 14 11.70 15.32 1.41
C ARG A 14 12.03 14.27 0.35
N ARG A 15 12.47 13.09 0.75
CA ARG A 15 12.83 12.00 -0.18
C ARG A 15 11.64 11.50 -1.00
N VAL A 16 10.47 11.42 -0.41
CA VAL A 16 9.27 10.99 -1.15
C VAL A 16 8.88 11.98 -2.24
N PHE A 17 8.89 13.27 -1.95
CA PHE A 17 8.41 14.28 -2.89
C PHE A 17 9.48 14.84 -3.85
N GLU A 18 10.76 14.76 -3.48
CA GLU A 18 11.84 15.33 -4.29
C GLU A 18 12.66 14.24 -5.01
N ASP A 19 12.85 13.07 -4.36
CA ASP A 19 13.70 11.99 -4.89
C ASP A 19 12.85 10.79 -5.39
N ASP A 20 11.53 10.92 -5.46
CA ASP A 20 10.58 9.86 -5.84
C ASP A 20 10.79 8.54 -5.05
N ALA A 21 11.19 8.64 -3.77
CA ALA A 21 11.46 7.49 -2.94
C ALA A 21 10.18 6.83 -2.43
N TYR A 22 10.24 5.51 -2.23
CA TYR A 22 9.19 4.78 -1.50
C TYR A 22 9.21 5.17 -0.02
N ALA A 23 8.04 5.51 0.55
CA ALA A 23 7.95 6.01 1.92
C ALA A 23 8.46 4.99 2.96
N ASP A 24 8.17 3.71 2.77
CA ASP A 24 8.63 2.61 3.63
C ASP A 24 10.16 2.46 3.61
N ARG A 25 10.77 2.52 2.42
CA ARG A 25 12.23 2.44 2.26
C ARG A 25 12.93 3.68 2.81
N ALA A 26 12.39 4.86 2.52
CA ALA A 26 12.91 6.12 3.07
C ALA A 26 12.84 6.12 4.61
N PHE A 27 11.73 5.65 5.17
CA PHE A 27 11.54 5.54 6.61
C PHE A 27 12.48 4.51 7.24
N ALA A 28 12.59 3.31 6.67
CA ALA A 28 13.48 2.26 7.17
C ALA A 28 14.96 2.75 7.23
N ALA A 29 15.38 3.49 6.21
CA ALA A 29 16.74 4.03 6.14
C ALA A 29 17.01 5.16 7.16
N ALA A 30 15.98 5.98 7.48
CA ALA A 30 16.15 7.16 8.34
C ALA A 30 15.87 6.88 9.83
N ALA A 31 15.05 5.87 10.15
CA ALA A 31 14.52 5.65 11.51
C ALA A 31 15.32 4.64 12.37
N GLY A 32 16.50 4.21 11.92
CA GLY A 32 17.26 3.11 12.55
C GLY A 32 17.59 3.31 14.04
N GLU A 33 17.90 4.53 14.46
CA GLU A 33 18.32 4.88 15.81
C GLU A 33 17.21 5.37 16.75
N LEU A 34 15.98 5.45 16.25
CA LEU A 34 14.85 5.93 17.06
C LEU A 34 14.35 4.85 18.03
N ASP A 35 14.03 5.26 19.25
CA ASP A 35 13.24 4.42 20.15
C ASP A 35 11.82 4.18 19.61
N ALA A 36 11.06 3.27 20.23
CA ALA A 36 9.74 2.86 19.76
C ALA A 36 8.73 4.02 19.70
N ARG A 37 8.80 4.96 20.66
CA ARG A 37 7.88 6.10 20.75
C ARG A 37 8.19 7.13 19.66
N ASP A 38 9.44 7.51 19.53
CA ASP A 38 9.88 8.46 18.51
C ASP A 38 9.72 7.89 17.10
N ARG A 39 9.95 6.59 16.92
CA ARG A 39 9.72 5.88 15.68
C ARG A 39 8.24 5.93 15.27
N ALA A 40 7.31 5.66 16.18
CA ALA A 40 5.88 5.75 15.93
C ALA A 40 5.44 7.18 15.59
N LEU A 41 5.98 8.18 16.31
CA LEU A 41 5.69 9.58 16.04
C LEU A 41 6.25 10.02 14.68
N ALA A 42 7.49 9.66 14.35
CA ALA A 42 8.11 9.97 13.07
C ALA A 42 7.31 9.36 11.90
N GLN A 43 6.90 8.10 12.04
CA GLN A 43 6.09 7.42 11.02
C GLN A 43 4.74 8.10 10.82
N ARG A 44 4.04 8.44 11.92
CA ARG A 44 2.75 9.14 11.84
C ARG A 44 2.88 10.49 11.14
N ILE A 45 3.89 11.29 11.49
CA ILE A 45 4.10 12.60 10.87
C ILE A 45 4.47 12.42 9.39
N ALA A 46 5.44 11.56 9.08
CA ALA A 46 5.90 11.35 7.70
C ALA A 46 4.78 10.83 6.79
N TYR A 47 4.16 9.71 7.17
CA TYR A 47 3.13 9.07 6.35
C TYR A 47 1.87 9.92 6.26
N GLY A 48 1.45 10.53 7.36
CA GLY A 48 0.31 11.45 7.35
C GLY A 48 0.56 12.69 6.48
N THR A 49 1.78 13.24 6.49
CA THR A 49 2.15 14.35 5.59
C THR A 49 2.10 13.92 4.13
N VAL A 50 2.67 12.75 3.79
CA VAL A 50 2.61 12.22 2.42
C VAL A 50 1.17 11.94 2.01
N GLN A 51 0.38 11.36 2.90
CA GLN A 51 -1.03 11.06 2.68
C GLN A 51 -1.87 12.30 2.41
N ARG A 52 -1.62 13.39 3.15
CA ARG A 52 -2.36 14.66 3.07
C ARG A 52 -1.72 15.71 2.16
N GLY A 53 -0.74 15.32 1.36
CA GLY A 53 0.12 16.23 0.58
C GLY A 53 -0.64 17.25 -0.27
N ARG A 54 -1.70 16.85 -1.01
CA ARG A 54 -2.50 17.76 -1.84
C ARG A 54 -3.24 18.81 -1.02
N THR A 55 -3.90 18.39 0.04
CA THR A 55 -4.66 19.29 0.93
C THR A 55 -3.70 20.22 1.70
N ILE A 56 -2.55 19.68 2.11
CA ILE A 56 -1.49 20.47 2.74
C ILE A 56 -0.97 21.54 1.78
N ASP A 57 -0.65 21.18 0.55
CA ASP A 57 -0.15 22.14 -0.45
C ASP A 57 -1.18 23.21 -0.76
N HIS A 58 -2.47 22.86 -0.85
CA HIS A 58 -3.55 23.84 -0.97
C HIS A 58 -3.57 24.82 0.22
N GLY A 59 -3.52 24.31 1.46
CA GLY A 59 -3.46 25.17 2.65
C GLY A 59 -2.22 26.05 2.69
N LEU A 60 -1.09 25.56 2.22
CA LEU A 60 0.15 26.34 2.09
C LEU A 60 0.05 27.41 0.99
N ASP A 61 -0.59 27.13 -0.13
CA ASP A 61 -0.79 28.11 -1.22
C ASP A 61 -1.72 29.25 -0.76
N GLU A 62 -2.81 28.94 -0.06
CA GLU A 62 -3.78 29.94 0.44
C GLU A 62 -3.20 30.81 1.56
N LEU A 63 -2.55 30.20 2.55
CA LEU A 63 -2.08 30.89 3.75
C LEU A 63 -0.61 31.33 3.69
N GLY A 64 0.19 30.76 2.79
CA GLY A 64 1.64 30.99 2.69
C GLY A 64 2.02 32.26 1.94
N ARG A 65 1.14 32.84 1.12
CA ARG A 65 1.39 34.00 0.26
C ARG A 65 2.47 33.78 -0.81
N ARG A 66 2.95 32.58 -1.00
CA ARG A 66 3.84 32.15 -2.08
C ARG A 66 3.47 30.72 -2.49
N PRO A 67 3.38 30.44 -3.79
CA PRO A 67 3.09 29.09 -4.26
C PRO A 67 4.11 28.07 -3.74
N VAL A 68 3.64 26.97 -3.18
CA VAL A 68 4.45 25.88 -2.61
C VAL A 68 5.51 25.39 -3.61
N ARG A 69 5.14 25.26 -4.89
CA ARG A 69 6.04 24.84 -5.97
C ARG A 69 7.26 25.76 -6.20
N LYS A 70 7.21 27.00 -5.72
CA LYS A 70 8.29 28.00 -5.82
C LYS A 70 9.17 28.05 -4.58
N LEU A 71 8.86 27.28 -3.55
CA LEU A 71 9.66 27.21 -2.34
C LEU A 71 10.84 26.27 -2.56
N ASP A 72 11.94 26.55 -1.86
CA ASP A 72 13.05 25.60 -1.74
C ASP A 72 12.56 24.28 -1.18
N ALA A 73 13.10 23.15 -1.65
CA ALA A 73 12.72 21.81 -1.26
C ALA A 73 12.75 21.59 0.26
N ALA A 74 13.78 22.13 0.91
CA ALA A 74 13.91 22.03 2.36
C ALA A 74 12.84 22.83 3.11
N VAL A 75 12.52 24.04 2.64
CA VAL A 75 11.44 24.88 3.21
C VAL A 75 10.08 24.19 2.98
N ARG A 76 9.85 23.69 1.78
CA ARG A 76 8.62 22.98 1.41
C ARG A 76 8.37 21.76 2.30
N ALA A 77 9.38 20.92 2.50
CA ALA A 77 9.27 19.74 3.36
C ALA A 77 9.01 20.13 4.84
N ALA A 78 9.71 21.15 5.36
CA ALA A 78 9.48 21.65 6.72
C ALA A 78 8.07 22.19 6.90
N LEU A 79 7.56 22.97 5.95
CA LEU A 79 6.20 23.51 5.99
C LEU A 79 5.13 22.43 5.83
N ARG A 80 5.35 21.41 5.00
CA ARG A 80 4.42 20.28 4.84
C ARG A 80 4.24 19.50 6.14
N ILE A 81 5.34 19.14 6.85
CA ILE A 81 5.22 18.44 8.13
C ILE A 81 4.62 19.33 9.22
N SER A 82 4.84 20.64 9.14
CA SER A 82 4.22 21.61 10.06
C SER A 82 2.71 21.70 9.83
N ALA A 83 2.29 21.83 8.58
CA ALA A 83 0.87 21.87 8.22
C ALA A 83 0.15 20.57 8.64
N TYR A 84 0.79 19.40 8.45
CA TYR A 84 0.21 18.15 8.93
C TYR A 84 0.02 18.15 10.45
N GLN A 85 1.04 18.56 11.21
CA GLN A 85 0.96 18.59 12.67
C GLN A 85 -0.12 19.56 13.18
N LEU A 86 -0.29 20.72 12.54
CA LEU A 86 -1.30 21.71 12.91
C LEU A 86 -2.72 21.32 12.48
N GLY A 87 -2.88 20.67 11.34
CA GLY A 87 -4.17 20.27 10.80
C GLY A 87 -4.73 18.96 11.36
N TRP A 88 -3.85 17.96 11.62
CA TRP A 88 -4.26 16.59 11.94
C TRP A 88 -3.66 16.02 13.23
N SER A 89 -3.04 16.88 14.07
CA SER A 89 -2.61 16.48 15.42
C SER A 89 -2.78 17.61 16.40
N ASP A 90 -2.59 17.32 17.69
CA ASP A 90 -2.68 18.31 18.79
C ASP A 90 -1.30 18.85 19.16
N ALA A 91 -0.37 18.93 18.20
CA ALA A 91 0.96 19.47 18.44
C ALA A 91 0.86 20.99 18.77
N PRO A 92 1.52 21.46 19.84
CA PRO A 92 1.52 22.87 20.19
C PRO A 92 2.14 23.72 19.07
N ALA A 93 1.44 24.79 18.63
CA ALA A 93 1.86 25.61 17.50
C ALA A 93 3.26 26.21 17.66
N HIS A 94 3.64 26.62 18.88
CA HIS A 94 4.97 27.16 19.15
C HIS A 94 6.07 26.10 18.91
N ALA A 95 5.86 24.84 19.35
CA ALA A 95 6.80 23.76 19.15
C ALA A 95 6.95 23.40 17.66
N VAL A 96 5.84 23.42 16.91
CA VAL A 96 5.87 23.20 15.45
C VAL A 96 6.65 24.30 14.74
N ALA A 97 6.48 25.57 15.17
CA ALA A 97 7.21 26.69 14.59
C ALA A 97 8.71 26.64 14.86
N ASP A 98 9.10 26.32 16.09
CA ASP A 98 10.51 26.20 16.49
C ASP A 98 11.22 25.07 15.74
N ASP A 99 10.57 23.92 15.59
CA ASP A 99 11.10 22.80 14.82
C ASP A 99 11.24 23.14 13.32
N ALA A 100 10.21 23.80 12.72
CA ALA A 100 10.25 24.20 11.31
C ALA A 100 11.42 25.15 11.03
N VAL A 101 11.58 26.17 11.87
CA VAL A 101 12.70 27.13 11.78
C VAL A 101 14.04 26.41 11.92
N SER A 102 14.14 25.50 12.88
CA SER A 102 15.37 24.74 13.15
C SER A 102 15.74 23.83 11.97
N LEU A 103 14.75 23.17 11.34
CA LEU A 103 14.95 22.33 10.16
C LEU A 103 15.46 23.14 8.97
N VAL A 104 14.86 24.30 8.71
CA VAL A 104 15.27 25.20 7.60
C VAL A 104 16.66 25.77 7.85
N ARG A 105 17.00 26.14 9.08
CA ARG A 105 18.34 26.58 9.48
C ARG A 105 19.38 25.47 9.30
N ALA A 106 19.06 24.26 9.74
CA ALA A 106 19.94 23.09 9.58
C ALA A 106 20.19 22.73 8.10
N ALA A 107 19.27 23.08 7.21
CA ALA A 107 19.45 22.97 5.76
C ALA A 107 20.29 24.11 5.14
N GLY A 108 20.85 25.03 5.94
CA GLY A 108 21.66 26.15 5.48
C GLY A 108 20.86 27.35 4.93
N LEU A 109 19.55 27.38 5.11
CA LEU A 109 18.64 28.39 4.56
C LEU A 109 18.22 29.45 5.60
N GLU A 110 19.21 30.07 6.28
CA GLU A 110 18.95 31.04 7.36
C GLU A 110 18.00 32.17 6.94
N ARG A 111 18.12 32.66 5.70
CA ARG A 111 17.25 33.73 5.17
C ARG A 111 15.77 33.34 5.03
N ALA A 112 15.47 32.03 4.99
CA ALA A 112 14.10 31.52 4.86
C ALA A 112 13.43 31.30 6.23
N THR A 113 14.16 31.40 7.35
CA THR A 113 13.64 31.13 8.71
C THR A 113 12.51 32.08 9.11
N ALA A 114 12.67 33.38 8.86
CA ALA A 114 11.63 34.37 9.16
C ALA A 114 10.34 34.11 8.36
N TYR A 115 10.45 33.79 7.07
CA TYR A 115 9.32 33.40 6.22
C TYR A 115 8.66 32.13 6.74
N THR A 116 9.44 31.08 7.03
CA THR A 116 8.94 29.80 7.57
C THR A 116 8.13 30.01 8.85
N ASN A 117 8.66 30.78 9.83
CA ASN A 117 7.97 31.09 11.06
C ASN A 117 6.64 31.83 10.80
N ALA A 118 6.64 32.83 9.91
CA ALA A 118 5.43 33.59 9.56
C ALA A 118 4.36 32.71 8.90
N VAL A 119 4.76 31.74 8.04
CA VAL A 119 3.82 30.78 7.43
C VAL A 119 3.25 29.86 8.49
N VAL A 120 4.07 29.27 9.36
CA VAL A 120 3.58 28.35 10.43
C VAL A 120 2.58 29.04 11.34
N ARG A 121 2.80 30.30 11.69
CA ARG A 121 1.82 31.08 12.49
C ARG A 121 0.48 31.23 11.77
N ARG A 122 0.48 31.61 10.49
CA ARG A 122 -0.77 31.71 9.70
C ARG A 122 -1.47 30.35 9.55
N LEU A 123 -0.72 29.27 9.38
CA LEU A 123 -1.30 27.93 9.39
C LEU A 123 -1.95 27.59 10.73
N ALA A 124 -1.30 27.93 11.85
CA ALA A 124 -1.88 27.70 13.18
C ALA A 124 -3.19 28.46 13.41
N GLU A 125 -3.33 29.66 12.83
CA GLU A 125 -4.52 30.50 12.96
C GLU A 125 -5.65 30.07 12.00
N GLY A 126 -5.34 29.66 10.76
CA GLY A 126 -6.36 29.54 9.71
C GLY A 126 -6.52 28.15 9.10
N LEU A 127 -5.58 27.23 9.26
CA LEU A 127 -5.58 25.97 8.51
C LEU A 127 -6.81 25.10 8.80
N ARG A 128 -7.17 24.90 10.06
CA ARG A 128 -8.33 24.05 10.43
C ARG A 128 -9.63 24.57 9.84
N ALA A 129 -9.88 25.87 9.96
CA ALA A 129 -11.08 26.48 9.38
C ALA A 129 -11.11 26.34 7.84
N LEU A 130 -9.96 26.49 7.17
CA LEU A 130 -9.84 26.26 5.73
C LEU A 130 -10.17 24.81 5.37
N LEU A 131 -9.63 23.84 6.10
CA LEU A 131 -9.86 22.42 5.85
C LEU A 131 -11.32 22.01 6.04
N ASP A 132 -11.97 22.54 7.08
CA ASP A 132 -13.38 22.27 7.39
C ASP A 132 -14.31 22.83 6.30
N ALA A 133 -13.96 23.96 5.71
CA ALA A 133 -14.73 24.61 4.65
C ALA A 133 -14.59 23.91 3.27
N LEU A 134 -13.63 23.00 3.08
CA LEU A 134 -13.48 22.31 1.81
C LEU A 134 -14.67 21.39 1.52
N PRO A 135 -15.21 21.44 0.28
CA PRO A 135 -16.25 20.51 -0.14
C PRO A 135 -15.69 19.07 -0.18
N GLU A 136 -16.59 18.09 0.01
CA GLU A 136 -16.19 16.69 -0.13
C GLU A 136 -15.69 16.39 -1.55
N GLY A 137 -14.66 15.58 -1.61
CA GLY A 137 -14.06 15.21 -2.88
C GLY A 137 -12.53 15.06 -2.82
N PRO A 138 -11.88 15.02 -3.97
CA PRO A 138 -10.46 14.68 -4.06
C PRO A 138 -9.53 15.65 -3.33
N LEU A 139 -9.85 16.95 -3.29
CA LEU A 139 -9.03 17.94 -2.58
C LEU A 139 -9.11 17.74 -1.06
N LYS A 140 -10.31 17.64 -0.49
CA LYS A 140 -10.51 17.44 0.95
C LYS A 140 -9.90 16.12 1.42
N GLN A 141 -10.06 15.06 0.63
CA GLN A 141 -9.55 13.74 0.93
C GLN A 141 -8.09 13.54 0.52
N SER A 142 -7.47 14.52 -0.13
CA SER A 142 -6.05 14.55 -0.54
C SER A 142 -5.66 13.46 -1.53
N TYR A 143 -6.45 13.31 -2.58
CA TYR A 143 -6.15 12.42 -3.70
C TYR A 143 -5.93 13.19 -4.99
N PRO A 144 -5.05 12.73 -5.89
CA PRO A 144 -5.03 13.19 -7.27
C PRO A 144 -6.40 13.02 -7.93
N ASP A 145 -6.78 13.95 -8.82
CA ASP A 145 -8.09 13.92 -9.49
C ASP A 145 -8.30 12.63 -10.29
N TRP A 146 -7.25 12.10 -10.90
CA TRP A 146 -7.35 10.88 -11.68
C TRP A 146 -7.69 9.64 -10.83
N ILE A 147 -7.11 9.51 -9.62
CA ILE A 147 -7.43 8.38 -8.70
C ILE A 147 -8.88 8.46 -8.26
N PHE A 148 -9.30 9.64 -7.80
CA PHE A 148 -10.68 9.84 -7.37
C PHE A 148 -11.65 9.66 -8.55
N GLY A 149 -11.26 10.12 -9.76
CA GLY A 149 -12.03 9.96 -10.99
C GLY A 149 -12.25 8.51 -11.40
N VAL A 150 -11.24 7.65 -11.23
CA VAL A 150 -11.37 6.19 -11.42
C VAL A 150 -12.44 5.63 -10.48
N TRP A 151 -12.34 5.89 -9.19
CA TRP A 151 -13.33 5.40 -8.23
C TRP A 151 -14.74 5.96 -8.47
N GLN A 152 -14.84 7.26 -8.82
CA GLN A 152 -16.13 7.88 -9.15
C GLN A 152 -16.76 7.29 -10.40
N ARG A 153 -15.98 7.01 -11.45
CA ARG A 153 -16.41 6.34 -12.67
C ARG A 153 -16.95 4.93 -12.37
N ASP A 154 -16.19 4.18 -11.59
CA ASP A 154 -16.46 2.75 -11.37
C ASP A 154 -17.55 2.54 -10.31
N TRP A 155 -17.67 3.39 -9.30
CA TRP A 155 -18.50 3.17 -8.10
C TRP A 155 -19.50 4.30 -7.79
N GLY A 156 -19.37 5.46 -8.43
CA GLY A 156 -20.12 6.67 -8.09
C GLY A 156 -19.45 7.54 -7.03
N PHE A 157 -19.94 8.78 -6.89
CA PHE A 157 -19.30 9.79 -6.06
C PHE A 157 -19.27 9.43 -4.57
N ASP A 158 -20.40 8.96 -4.03
CA ASP A 158 -20.52 8.67 -2.58
C ASP A 158 -19.60 7.51 -2.16
N GLU A 159 -19.53 6.47 -2.98
CA GLU A 159 -18.61 5.34 -2.76
C GLU A 159 -17.15 5.78 -2.89
N ALA A 160 -16.83 6.64 -3.86
CA ALA A 160 -15.48 7.19 -4.01
C ALA A 160 -15.07 8.01 -2.78
N VAL A 161 -15.98 8.82 -2.21
CA VAL A 161 -15.75 9.56 -0.96
C VAL A 161 -15.56 8.59 0.21
N ALA A 162 -16.44 7.59 0.36
CA ALA A 162 -16.33 6.61 1.43
C ALA A 162 -15.00 5.83 1.38
N LEU A 163 -14.60 5.40 0.19
CA LEU A 163 -13.33 4.73 -0.06
C LEU A 163 -12.13 5.63 0.26
N ALA A 164 -12.16 6.89 -0.18
CA ALA A 164 -11.11 7.86 0.07
C ALA A 164 -10.96 8.17 1.57
N ARG A 165 -12.06 8.30 2.29
CA ARG A 165 -12.08 8.48 3.75
C ARG A 165 -11.49 7.27 4.46
N ALA A 166 -11.96 6.06 4.15
CA ALA A 166 -11.49 4.83 4.78
C ALA A 166 -9.97 4.61 4.58
N GLN A 167 -9.43 4.95 3.41
CA GLN A 167 -7.99 4.88 3.17
C GLN A 167 -7.19 6.04 3.81
N ASN A 168 -7.85 6.99 4.44
CA ASN A 168 -7.23 8.04 5.24
C ASN A 168 -7.16 7.68 6.73
N GLU A 169 -7.89 6.66 7.15
CA GLU A 169 -7.87 6.17 8.52
C GLU A 169 -6.78 5.09 8.71
N PRO A 170 -6.30 4.89 9.94
CA PRO A 170 -5.40 3.79 10.24
C PRO A 170 -6.04 2.45 9.86
N GLY A 171 -5.38 1.71 8.98
CA GLY A 171 -5.86 0.38 8.60
C GLY A 171 -5.64 -0.66 9.71
N GLU A 172 -6.46 -1.71 9.71
CA GLU A 172 -6.28 -2.85 10.60
C GLU A 172 -4.89 -3.49 10.47
N LEU A 173 -4.32 -3.90 11.59
CA LEU A 173 -3.14 -4.75 11.61
C LEU A 173 -3.61 -6.21 11.58
N VAL A 174 -3.36 -6.87 10.45
CA VAL A 174 -3.67 -8.29 10.27
C VAL A 174 -2.36 -9.05 10.05
N VAL A 175 -2.26 -10.19 10.70
CA VAL A 175 -1.17 -11.15 10.53
C VAL A 175 -1.72 -12.51 10.13
N ARG A 176 -0.91 -13.24 9.36
CA ARG A 176 -1.08 -14.68 9.19
C ARG A 176 -0.31 -15.39 10.29
N ALA A 177 -0.92 -16.41 10.89
CA ALA A 177 -0.28 -17.32 11.84
C ALA A 177 -0.92 -18.71 11.79
N ALA A 178 -0.12 -19.75 12.11
CA ALA A 178 -0.63 -21.11 12.24
C ALA A 178 -1.37 -21.32 13.55
N GLU A 179 -0.97 -20.59 14.61
CA GLU A 179 -1.58 -20.63 15.93
C GLU A 179 -2.29 -19.32 16.24
N PRO A 180 -3.32 -19.32 17.10
CA PRO A 180 -4.00 -18.10 17.50
C PRO A 180 -3.05 -17.10 18.17
N VAL A 181 -2.99 -15.86 17.61
CA VAL A 181 -2.13 -14.78 18.12
C VAL A 181 -2.85 -13.47 18.35
N GLY A 182 -4.16 -13.45 18.12
CA GLY A 182 -5.02 -12.28 18.25
C GLY A 182 -6.48 -12.62 18.02
N GLU A 183 -7.28 -11.63 17.64
CA GLU A 183 -8.69 -11.82 17.30
C GLU A 183 -8.82 -12.53 15.95
N PRO A 184 -9.52 -13.66 15.85
CA PRO A 184 -9.71 -14.34 14.57
C PRO A 184 -10.54 -13.49 13.62
N THR A 185 -10.32 -13.70 12.31
CA THR A 185 -11.10 -13.05 11.24
C THR A 185 -11.92 -14.12 10.51
N ASP A 186 -12.74 -13.69 9.53
CA ASP A 186 -13.47 -14.59 8.64
C ASP A 186 -12.57 -15.36 7.66
N VAL A 187 -11.26 -15.06 7.65
CA VAL A 187 -10.28 -15.76 6.81
C VAL A 187 -9.44 -16.69 7.66
N PRO A 188 -9.43 -18.00 7.39
CA PRO A 188 -8.69 -18.97 8.18
C PRO A 188 -7.19 -18.63 8.28
N GLY A 189 -6.65 -18.68 9.51
CA GLY A 189 -5.24 -18.34 9.78
C GLY A 189 -4.90 -16.84 9.78
N ALA A 190 -5.91 -15.99 9.59
CA ALA A 190 -5.76 -14.54 9.68
C ALA A 190 -6.27 -13.99 11.02
N TYR A 191 -5.44 -13.21 11.69
CA TYR A 191 -5.74 -12.63 13.00
C TYR A 191 -5.53 -11.13 13.01
N ARG A 192 -6.48 -10.38 13.64
CA ARG A 192 -6.30 -8.97 13.97
C ARG A 192 -5.44 -8.87 15.22
N VAL A 193 -4.48 -7.96 15.19
CA VAL A 193 -3.57 -7.70 16.31
C VAL A 193 -3.48 -6.20 16.59
N ALA A 194 -3.35 -5.82 17.86
CA ALA A 194 -3.17 -4.42 18.24
C ALA A 194 -1.77 -3.91 17.85
N ARG A 195 -0.79 -4.80 17.80
CA ARG A 195 0.61 -4.51 17.42
C ARG A 195 1.28 -5.75 16.85
N ILE A 196 2.29 -5.54 16.03
CA ILE A 196 3.16 -6.63 15.57
C ILE A 196 4.14 -6.97 16.69
N ASP A 197 4.16 -8.23 17.11
CA ASP A 197 5.16 -8.74 18.06
C ASP A 197 6.49 -9.00 17.32
N PRO A 198 7.58 -8.31 17.67
CA PRO A 198 8.86 -8.46 16.98
C PRO A 198 9.48 -9.86 17.17
N GLY A 199 9.25 -10.50 18.31
CA GLY A 199 9.78 -11.83 18.60
C GLY A 199 9.08 -12.90 17.75
N LEU A 200 7.75 -12.87 17.66
CA LEU A 200 6.99 -13.77 16.81
C LEU A 200 7.29 -13.54 15.32
N LEU A 201 7.46 -12.28 14.91
CA LEU A 201 7.84 -11.94 13.55
C LEU A 201 9.25 -12.47 13.20
N ALA A 202 10.23 -12.25 14.07
CA ALA A 202 11.59 -12.75 13.86
C ALA A 202 11.67 -14.28 13.83
N ALA A 203 10.87 -14.95 14.67
CA ALA A 203 10.74 -16.41 14.69
C ALA A 203 9.95 -17.00 13.54
N GLY A 204 9.40 -16.19 12.62
CA GLY A 204 8.58 -16.64 11.50
C GLY A 204 7.21 -17.21 11.89
N ARG A 205 6.78 -17.03 13.15
CA ARG A 205 5.50 -17.52 13.66
C ARG A 205 4.30 -16.67 13.21
N ILE A 206 4.55 -15.41 12.88
CA ILE A 206 3.58 -14.50 12.27
C ILE A 206 4.14 -13.86 11.01
N TRP A 207 3.24 -13.51 10.10
CA TRP A 207 3.55 -12.72 8.92
C TRP A 207 2.51 -11.60 8.74
N PRO A 208 2.90 -10.31 8.72
CA PRO A 208 1.99 -9.20 8.44
C PRO A 208 1.45 -9.32 7.01
N GLN A 209 0.14 -9.55 6.86
CA GLN A 209 -0.50 -9.76 5.57
C GLN A 209 -1.98 -9.39 5.65
N SER A 210 -2.47 -8.56 4.73
CA SER A 210 -3.88 -8.15 4.69
C SER A 210 -4.80 -9.32 4.35
N LEU A 211 -6.09 -9.24 4.75
CA LEU A 211 -7.08 -10.27 4.44
C LEU A 211 -7.16 -10.55 2.95
N GLY A 212 -7.27 -9.52 2.10
CA GLY A 212 -7.32 -9.69 0.64
C GLY A 212 -6.11 -10.42 0.08
N SER A 213 -4.91 -10.16 0.62
CA SER A 213 -3.70 -10.88 0.22
C SER A 213 -3.70 -12.36 0.65
N GLN A 214 -4.28 -12.67 1.81
CA GLN A 214 -4.43 -14.06 2.26
C GLN A 214 -5.52 -14.78 1.46
N LEU A 215 -6.65 -14.11 1.18
CA LEU A 215 -7.71 -14.63 0.32
C LEU A 215 -7.21 -14.99 -1.08
N ALA A 216 -6.34 -14.16 -1.67
CA ALA A 216 -5.77 -14.45 -2.99
C ALA A 216 -4.96 -15.77 -3.00
N ALA A 217 -4.17 -16.02 -1.95
CA ALA A 217 -3.44 -17.28 -1.83
C ALA A 217 -4.38 -18.48 -1.59
N LEU A 218 -5.40 -18.32 -0.73
CA LEU A 218 -6.38 -19.36 -0.46
C LEU A 218 -7.25 -19.69 -1.69
N ALA A 219 -7.56 -18.68 -2.52
CA ALA A 219 -8.34 -18.84 -3.74
C ALA A 219 -7.65 -19.76 -4.77
N VAL A 220 -6.32 -19.93 -4.70
CA VAL A 220 -5.58 -20.89 -5.54
C VAL A 220 -6.08 -22.31 -5.29
N GLY A 221 -6.41 -22.62 -4.04
CA GLY A 221 -6.91 -23.94 -3.64
C GLY A 221 -5.89 -25.05 -3.93
N ALA A 222 -4.60 -24.75 -3.81
CA ALA A 222 -3.52 -25.69 -4.08
C ALA A 222 -3.49 -26.80 -3.03
N GLU A 223 -3.20 -28.04 -3.47
CA GLU A 223 -3.15 -29.24 -2.63
C GLU A 223 -1.73 -29.84 -2.62
N ASP A 224 -1.50 -30.73 -1.64
CA ASP A 224 -0.21 -31.41 -1.54
C ASP A 224 -0.01 -32.33 -2.76
N GLY A 225 1.20 -32.33 -3.30
CA GLY A 225 1.54 -33.06 -4.51
C GLY A 225 1.31 -32.32 -5.82
N GLU A 226 0.58 -31.19 -5.83
CA GLU A 226 0.43 -30.35 -7.01
C GLU A 226 1.68 -29.50 -7.29
N ARG A 227 1.89 -29.17 -8.56
CA ARG A 227 2.91 -28.22 -9.01
C ARG A 227 2.26 -26.85 -9.14
N VAL A 228 2.76 -25.88 -8.38
CA VAL A 228 2.14 -24.55 -8.28
C VAL A 228 3.12 -23.47 -8.74
N LEU A 229 2.65 -22.55 -9.58
CA LEU A 229 3.39 -21.38 -10.02
C LEU A 229 2.91 -20.14 -9.24
N ASP A 230 3.83 -19.40 -8.60
CA ASP A 230 3.58 -18.01 -8.19
C ASP A 230 4.38 -17.09 -9.12
N ALA A 231 3.70 -16.40 -10.03
CA ALA A 231 4.31 -15.70 -11.17
C ALA A 231 4.96 -14.36 -10.79
N CYS A 232 4.59 -13.76 -9.63
CA CYS A 232 5.08 -12.46 -9.15
C CYS A 232 5.29 -12.51 -7.62
N ALA A 233 6.12 -13.43 -7.15
CA ALA A 233 6.06 -13.95 -5.79
C ALA A 233 6.56 -13.03 -4.67
N ALA A 234 7.45 -12.07 -4.96
CA ALA A 234 8.05 -11.27 -3.89
C ALA A 234 7.05 -10.30 -3.22
N PRO A 235 7.10 -10.16 -1.89
CA PRO A 235 8.15 -10.61 -0.97
C PRO A 235 7.95 -12.03 -0.40
N GLY A 236 6.98 -12.84 -0.86
CA GLY A 236 6.78 -14.22 -0.46
C GLY A 236 5.57 -14.51 0.44
N GLY A 237 4.81 -13.48 0.78
CA GLY A 237 3.65 -13.66 1.68
C GLY A 237 2.60 -14.63 1.12
N LYS A 238 2.33 -14.62 -0.19
CA LYS A 238 1.41 -15.55 -0.85
C LYS A 238 2.10 -16.87 -1.17
N ALA A 239 3.29 -16.85 -1.78
CA ALA A 239 4.05 -18.05 -2.11
C ALA A 239 4.19 -19.03 -0.93
N THR A 240 4.48 -18.52 0.27
CA THR A 240 4.62 -19.32 1.50
C THR A 240 3.30 -19.75 2.14
N MET A 241 2.15 -19.46 1.54
CA MET A 241 0.82 -19.98 1.90
C MET A 241 0.37 -21.13 0.99
N LEU A 242 0.94 -21.20 -0.21
CA LEU A 242 0.55 -22.21 -1.19
C LEU A 242 1.03 -23.59 -0.74
N ARG A 243 0.17 -24.60 -0.94
CA ARG A 243 0.53 -26.02 -0.75
C ARG A 243 1.13 -26.56 -2.03
N GLY A 244 1.76 -27.74 -1.94
CA GLY A 244 2.39 -28.40 -3.08
C GLY A 244 3.80 -27.89 -3.39
N ALA A 245 4.35 -28.31 -4.51
CA ALA A 245 5.68 -27.89 -4.99
C ALA A 245 5.61 -26.51 -5.68
N VAL A 246 5.94 -25.45 -4.97
CA VAL A 246 5.78 -24.07 -5.42
C VAL A 246 7.03 -23.58 -6.17
N THR A 247 6.85 -23.13 -7.40
CA THR A 247 7.86 -22.35 -8.15
C THR A 247 7.50 -20.86 -8.02
N ALA A 248 8.26 -20.13 -7.22
CA ALA A 248 8.06 -18.72 -6.93
C ALA A 248 8.98 -17.85 -7.79
N VAL A 249 8.41 -17.12 -8.75
CA VAL A 249 9.15 -16.34 -9.76
C VAL A 249 9.16 -14.86 -9.39
N GLU A 250 10.34 -14.24 -9.48
CA GLU A 250 10.49 -12.79 -9.30
C GLU A 250 11.56 -12.26 -10.27
N VAL A 251 11.20 -11.27 -11.07
CA VAL A 251 12.06 -10.70 -12.11
C VAL A 251 13.19 -9.83 -11.52
N ASN A 252 12.93 -9.14 -10.44
CA ASN A 252 13.91 -8.25 -9.81
C ASN A 252 14.84 -9.04 -8.87
N ALA A 253 16.14 -9.06 -9.16
CA ALA A 253 17.12 -9.81 -8.38
C ALA A 253 17.20 -9.40 -6.89
N GLY A 254 16.98 -8.12 -6.56
CA GLY A 254 16.95 -7.64 -5.19
C GLY A 254 15.75 -8.18 -4.42
N ARG A 255 14.58 -8.18 -5.05
CA ARG A 255 13.34 -8.72 -4.49
C ARG A 255 13.37 -10.27 -4.44
N ALA A 256 14.03 -10.93 -5.39
CA ALA A 256 14.22 -12.38 -5.34
C ALA A 256 15.06 -12.79 -4.12
N ARG A 257 16.12 -12.06 -3.80
CA ARG A 257 16.90 -12.28 -2.55
C ARG A 257 16.07 -12.06 -1.28
N GLU A 258 15.21 -11.03 -1.28
CA GLU A 258 14.26 -10.81 -0.17
C GLU A 258 13.27 -11.97 -0.04
N LEU A 259 12.72 -12.43 -1.15
CA LEU A 259 11.83 -13.59 -1.22
C LEU A 259 12.51 -14.85 -0.66
N GLU A 260 13.74 -15.16 -1.07
CA GLU A 260 14.51 -16.28 -0.53
C GLU A 260 14.74 -16.18 0.98
N ALA A 261 15.07 -14.98 1.48
CA ALA A 261 15.25 -14.77 2.91
C ALA A 261 13.94 -15.00 3.68
N ASN A 262 12.81 -14.58 3.15
CA ASN A 262 11.50 -14.77 3.75
C ASN A 262 11.03 -16.24 3.71
N VAL A 263 11.27 -16.94 2.60
CA VAL A 263 11.02 -18.38 2.47
C VAL A 263 11.77 -19.16 3.54
N ARG A 264 13.06 -18.88 3.71
CA ARG A 264 13.88 -19.51 4.77
C ARG A 264 13.36 -19.19 6.18
N ARG A 265 13.05 -17.91 6.44
CA ARG A 265 12.57 -17.47 7.76
C ARG A 265 11.23 -18.10 8.14
N LEU A 266 10.36 -18.32 7.17
CA LEU A 266 9.04 -18.92 7.36
C LEU A 266 9.05 -20.46 7.29
N GLY A 267 10.21 -21.10 7.06
CA GLY A 267 10.35 -22.54 6.96
C GLY A 267 9.57 -23.17 5.79
N ALA A 268 9.33 -22.41 4.72
CA ALA A 268 8.56 -22.88 3.56
C ALA A 268 9.46 -23.70 2.60
N HIS A 269 9.76 -24.95 2.98
CA HIS A 269 10.73 -25.79 2.28
C HIS A 269 10.29 -26.23 0.86
N ASP A 270 8.99 -26.22 0.58
CA ASP A 270 8.40 -26.61 -0.70
C ASP A 270 8.39 -25.44 -1.71
N VAL A 271 8.92 -24.26 -1.34
CA VAL A 271 9.00 -23.09 -2.21
C VAL A 271 10.40 -22.94 -2.81
N ARG A 272 10.50 -23.14 -4.11
CA ARG A 272 11.70 -22.89 -4.92
C ARG A 272 11.64 -21.50 -5.55
N VAL A 273 12.59 -20.63 -5.23
CA VAL A 273 12.67 -19.27 -5.80
C VAL A 273 13.41 -19.30 -7.12
N VAL A 274 12.86 -18.60 -8.13
CA VAL A 274 13.45 -18.44 -9.45
C VAL A 274 13.52 -16.96 -9.80
N ASN A 275 14.74 -16.44 -9.96
CA ASN A 275 14.92 -15.07 -10.45
C ASN A 275 14.85 -15.06 -11.98
N ALA A 276 13.66 -14.83 -12.52
CA ALA A 276 13.38 -14.77 -13.94
C ALA A 276 12.15 -13.93 -14.25
N ASP A 277 11.96 -13.57 -15.51
CA ASP A 277 10.68 -13.10 -16.01
C ASP A 277 9.79 -14.32 -16.28
N VAL A 278 8.59 -14.36 -15.71
CA VAL A 278 7.67 -15.48 -15.91
C VAL A 278 7.32 -15.68 -17.39
N ARG A 279 7.31 -14.61 -18.19
CA ARG A 279 7.06 -14.68 -19.65
C ARG A 279 8.13 -15.49 -20.39
N ALA A 280 9.34 -15.55 -19.83
CA ALA A 280 10.48 -16.34 -20.37
C ALA A 280 10.72 -17.65 -19.61
N LEU A 281 9.91 -18.00 -18.59
CA LEU A 281 10.07 -19.23 -17.83
C LEU A 281 9.83 -20.45 -18.75
N PRO A 282 10.78 -21.39 -18.87
CA PRO A 282 10.62 -22.55 -19.76
C PRO A 282 9.69 -23.63 -19.20
N GLU A 283 9.53 -23.67 -17.88
CA GLU A 283 8.74 -24.69 -17.18
C GLU A 283 7.25 -24.54 -17.48
N ARG A 284 6.58 -25.66 -17.71
CA ARG A 284 5.15 -25.78 -18.04
C ARG A 284 4.50 -26.95 -17.29
N GLY A 285 3.20 -27.07 -17.41
CA GLY A 285 2.42 -28.16 -16.82
C GLY A 285 2.23 -27.99 -15.33
N PHE A 286 2.09 -26.75 -14.86
CA PHE A 286 1.64 -26.46 -13.49
C PHE A 286 0.16 -26.81 -13.35
N ASP A 287 -0.20 -27.38 -12.21
CA ASP A 287 -1.59 -27.69 -11.88
C ASP A 287 -2.34 -26.41 -11.58
N ARG A 288 -1.67 -25.47 -10.89
CA ARG A 288 -2.21 -24.19 -10.49
C ARG A 288 -1.21 -23.07 -10.65
N ALA A 289 -1.73 -21.86 -10.89
CA ALA A 289 -0.90 -20.68 -10.90
C ALA A 289 -1.57 -19.53 -10.12
N LEU A 290 -0.73 -18.70 -9.51
CA LEU A 290 -1.09 -17.41 -8.92
C LEU A 290 -0.38 -16.30 -9.70
N VAL A 291 -1.13 -15.28 -10.08
CA VAL A 291 -0.62 -14.05 -10.66
C VAL A 291 -1.05 -12.89 -9.77
N ASP A 292 -0.25 -12.60 -8.73
CA ASP A 292 -0.41 -11.37 -7.93
C ASP A 292 0.34 -10.26 -8.64
N ALA A 293 -0.32 -9.69 -9.65
CA ALA A 293 0.31 -8.84 -10.63
C ALA A 293 0.71 -7.46 -10.06
N PRO A 294 1.80 -6.86 -10.56
CA PRO A 294 2.07 -5.45 -10.29
C PRO A 294 0.91 -4.59 -10.78
N CYS A 295 0.49 -3.63 -9.98
CA CYS A 295 -0.69 -2.80 -10.24
C CYS A 295 -0.52 -1.39 -9.70
N SER A 296 -1.49 -0.52 -9.96
CA SER A 296 -1.53 0.84 -9.42
C SER A 296 -1.62 0.90 -7.89
N GLY A 297 -2.06 -0.16 -7.22
CA GLY A 297 -2.15 -0.22 -5.76
C GLY A 297 -3.23 0.68 -5.15
N LEU A 298 -4.28 1.02 -5.88
CA LEU A 298 -5.34 1.93 -5.39
C LEU A 298 -6.16 1.35 -4.23
N GLY A 299 -6.01 0.06 -3.92
CA GLY A 299 -6.61 -0.59 -2.76
C GLY A 299 -5.78 -0.51 -1.47
N VAL A 300 -4.52 -0.04 -1.54
CA VAL A 300 -3.57 -0.06 -0.41
C VAL A 300 -3.02 1.32 -0.04
N LEU A 301 -3.62 2.41 -0.52
CA LEU A 301 -3.14 3.79 -0.35
C LEU A 301 -3.14 4.27 1.12
N GLY A 302 -3.87 3.60 2.00
CA GLY A 302 -3.80 3.86 3.44
C GLY A 302 -2.48 3.40 4.07
N ARG A 303 -1.91 2.29 3.58
CA ARG A 303 -0.63 1.75 4.04
C ARG A 303 0.56 2.23 3.21
N ARG A 304 0.31 2.57 1.95
CA ARG A 304 1.27 3.02 0.96
C ARG A 304 0.89 4.41 0.44
N PRO A 305 0.95 5.46 1.31
CA PRO A 305 0.50 6.80 0.94
C PRO A 305 1.31 7.42 -0.21
N ASP A 306 2.55 7.00 -0.41
CA ASP A 306 3.42 7.38 -1.51
C ASP A 306 2.85 7.00 -2.89
N LEU A 307 2.07 5.91 -2.98
CA LEU A 307 1.45 5.50 -4.23
C LEU A 307 0.43 6.52 -4.76
N ARG A 308 -0.13 7.40 -3.91
CA ARG A 308 -0.99 8.50 -4.39
C ARG A 308 -0.30 9.38 -5.43
N TRP A 309 1.01 9.52 -5.32
CA TRP A 309 1.80 10.45 -6.13
C TRP A 309 2.52 9.77 -7.29
N ARG A 310 2.69 8.45 -7.24
CA ARG A 310 3.46 7.68 -8.19
C ARG A 310 2.75 6.50 -8.85
N ALA A 311 1.53 6.17 -8.39
CA ALA A 311 0.74 5.07 -8.95
C ALA A 311 0.47 5.29 -10.44
N ARG A 312 0.52 4.20 -11.20
CA ARG A 312 0.14 4.14 -12.62
C ARG A 312 -0.57 2.81 -12.86
N PRO A 313 -1.70 2.80 -13.57
CA PRO A 313 -2.32 1.56 -14.04
C PRO A 313 -1.39 0.80 -15.00
N LEU A 314 -1.44 -0.53 -14.96
CA LEU A 314 -0.56 -1.43 -15.73
C LEU A 314 -1.33 -2.57 -16.42
N PRO A 315 -2.53 -2.34 -17.03
CA PRO A 315 -3.39 -3.41 -17.54
C PRO A 315 -2.72 -4.25 -18.64
N GLU A 316 -1.91 -3.65 -19.50
CA GLU A 316 -1.22 -4.37 -20.58
C GLU A 316 -0.19 -5.37 -20.00
N LEU A 317 0.63 -4.94 -19.04
CA LEU A 317 1.59 -5.80 -18.37
C LEU A 317 0.88 -6.93 -17.60
N GLN A 318 -0.20 -6.59 -16.92
CA GLN A 318 -1.00 -7.57 -16.17
C GLN A 318 -1.56 -8.64 -17.10
N LEU A 319 -2.07 -8.26 -18.26
CA LEU A 319 -2.58 -9.19 -19.26
C LEU A 319 -1.45 -10.09 -19.83
N GLU A 320 -0.27 -9.53 -20.09
CA GLU A 320 0.89 -10.31 -20.52
C GLU A 320 1.31 -11.35 -19.48
N LEU A 321 1.40 -10.96 -18.21
CA LEU A 321 1.77 -11.86 -17.11
C LEU A 321 0.72 -12.95 -16.89
N LEU A 322 -0.56 -12.59 -16.99
CA LEU A 322 -1.66 -13.53 -16.85
C LEU A 322 -1.69 -14.54 -18.00
N ARG A 323 -1.49 -14.10 -19.25
CA ARG A 323 -1.33 -15.01 -20.42
C ARG A 323 -0.15 -15.96 -20.24
N ALA A 324 0.97 -15.43 -19.77
CA ALA A 324 2.15 -16.25 -19.52
C ALA A 324 1.93 -17.35 -18.47
N ALA A 325 1.16 -17.05 -17.42
CA ALA A 325 0.79 -18.05 -16.41
C ALA A 325 -0.20 -19.09 -16.98
N VAL A 326 -1.19 -18.67 -17.77
CA VAL A 326 -2.13 -19.56 -18.46
C VAL A 326 -1.39 -20.55 -19.36
N GLU A 327 -0.46 -20.08 -20.20
CA GLU A 327 0.34 -20.92 -21.09
C GLU A 327 1.22 -21.95 -20.35
N ARG A 328 1.52 -21.71 -19.09
CA ARG A 328 2.35 -22.60 -18.25
C ARG A 328 1.52 -23.55 -17.41
N THR A 329 0.24 -23.26 -17.27
CA THR A 329 -0.71 -24.12 -16.57
C THR A 329 -1.20 -25.22 -17.52
N ARG A 330 -1.39 -26.43 -17.04
CA ARG A 330 -1.91 -27.53 -17.85
C ARG A 330 -3.39 -27.33 -18.21
N PRO A 331 -3.87 -27.90 -19.30
CA PRO A 331 -5.31 -27.96 -19.59
C PRO A 331 -6.09 -28.57 -18.40
N GLY A 332 -7.21 -27.94 -18.02
CA GLY A 332 -7.99 -28.28 -16.84
C GLY A 332 -7.36 -27.85 -15.51
N GLY A 333 -6.23 -27.13 -15.55
CA GLY A 333 -5.64 -26.47 -14.39
C GLY A 333 -6.34 -25.15 -14.07
N THR A 334 -5.87 -24.46 -13.01
CA THR A 334 -6.49 -23.24 -12.50
C THR A 334 -5.48 -22.12 -12.38
N VAL A 335 -5.86 -20.92 -12.80
CA VAL A 335 -5.07 -19.68 -12.61
C VAL A 335 -5.86 -18.71 -11.76
N VAL A 336 -5.25 -18.21 -10.69
CA VAL A 336 -5.80 -17.11 -9.89
C VAL A 336 -5.10 -15.83 -10.26
N TYR A 337 -5.87 -14.85 -10.68
CA TYR A 337 -5.43 -13.46 -10.87
C TYR A 337 -5.78 -12.64 -9.64
N SER A 338 -4.83 -11.87 -9.10
CA SER A 338 -5.09 -10.94 -8.02
C SER A 338 -4.31 -9.65 -8.17
N VAL A 339 -4.91 -8.55 -7.75
CA VAL A 339 -4.29 -7.22 -7.72
C VAL A 339 -4.76 -6.44 -6.49
N CYS A 340 -3.88 -5.65 -5.89
CA CYS A 340 -4.21 -4.79 -4.74
C CYS A 340 -4.74 -3.42 -5.19
N THR A 341 -5.64 -3.40 -6.19
CA THR A 341 -6.23 -2.18 -6.73
C THR A 341 -7.76 -2.27 -6.79
N ILE A 342 -8.41 -1.12 -6.84
CA ILE A 342 -9.86 -0.95 -7.01
C ILE A 342 -10.04 -0.08 -8.26
N ASN A 343 -9.78 -0.67 -9.41
CA ASN A 343 -9.84 -0.06 -10.73
C ASN A 343 -10.27 -1.12 -11.75
N ALA A 344 -11.43 -0.94 -12.35
CA ALA A 344 -12.00 -1.90 -13.30
C ALA A 344 -11.09 -2.17 -14.50
N ASP A 345 -10.28 -1.20 -14.93
CA ASP A 345 -9.34 -1.36 -16.04
C ASP A 345 -8.21 -2.35 -15.71
N GLU A 346 -7.84 -2.50 -14.40
CA GLU A 346 -6.82 -3.44 -13.93
C GLU A 346 -7.43 -4.72 -13.33
N ASN A 347 -8.74 -4.76 -13.12
CA ASN A 347 -9.48 -5.85 -12.50
C ASN A 347 -10.21 -6.67 -13.57
N GLU A 348 -11.51 -6.39 -13.75
CA GLU A 348 -12.41 -7.14 -14.61
C GLU A 348 -11.95 -7.09 -16.07
N ALA A 349 -11.50 -5.94 -16.56
CA ALA A 349 -11.11 -5.78 -17.96
C ALA A 349 -9.91 -6.68 -18.35
N VAL A 350 -8.97 -6.88 -17.44
CA VAL A 350 -7.82 -7.79 -17.68
C VAL A 350 -8.27 -9.23 -17.76
N VAL A 351 -9.19 -9.65 -16.90
CA VAL A 351 -9.76 -11.01 -16.90
C VAL A 351 -10.60 -11.25 -18.15
N ASP A 352 -11.50 -10.32 -18.49
CA ASP A 352 -12.39 -10.41 -19.64
C ASP A 352 -11.61 -10.50 -20.97
N ALA A 353 -10.45 -9.86 -21.06
CA ALA A 353 -9.58 -9.92 -22.24
C ALA A 353 -8.96 -11.30 -22.53
N LEU A 354 -9.06 -12.26 -21.60
CA LEU A 354 -8.65 -13.65 -21.84
C LEU A 354 -9.77 -14.52 -22.40
N GLY A 355 -11.01 -14.25 -22.06
CA GLY A 355 -12.17 -15.05 -22.47
C GLY A 355 -12.20 -16.48 -21.89
N LEU A 356 -11.54 -16.71 -20.75
CA LEU A 356 -11.54 -18.00 -20.06
C LEU A 356 -12.76 -18.15 -19.14
N GLU A 357 -13.11 -19.39 -18.83
CA GLU A 357 -14.16 -19.71 -17.87
C GLU A 357 -13.75 -19.21 -16.47
N VAL A 358 -14.65 -18.46 -15.83
CA VAL A 358 -14.48 -18.00 -14.46
C VAL A 358 -15.08 -19.01 -13.50
N GLU A 359 -14.30 -19.49 -12.54
CA GLU A 359 -14.80 -20.32 -11.44
C GLU A 359 -15.27 -19.41 -10.28
N PRO A 360 -16.57 -19.38 -9.95
CA PRO A 360 -17.09 -18.50 -8.92
C PRO A 360 -16.49 -18.76 -7.53
N LEU A 361 -16.00 -17.70 -6.88
CA LEU A 361 -15.42 -17.76 -5.54
C LEU A 361 -16.40 -17.34 -4.43
N ALA A 362 -17.50 -16.69 -4.77
CA ALA A 362 -18.48 -16.16 -3.82
C ALA A 362 -19.14 -17.23 -2.94
N SER A 363 -19.24 -18.48 -3.39
CA SER A 363 -19.78 -19.57 -2.57
C SER A 363 -18.92 -19.86 -1.33
N ALA A 364 -17.61 -19.68 -1.43
CA ALA A 364 -16.68 -19.87 -0.31
C ALA A 364 -16.54 -18.61 0.56
N TRP A 365 -16.67 -17.43 -0.03
CA TRP A 365 -16.52 -16.14 0.65
C TRP A 365 -17.59 -15.13 0.22
N PRO A 366 -18.87 -15.36 0.54
CA PRO A 366 -19.98 -14.52 0.08
C PRO A 366 -19.89 -13.07 0.56
N GLN A 367 -19.30 -12.83 1.74
CA GLN A 367 -19.08 -11.49 2.30
C GLN A 367 -18.10 -10.63 1.48
N PHE A 368 -17.25 -11.25 0.66
CA PHE A 368 -16.30 -10.58 -0.21
C PHE A 368 -16.67 -10.66 -1.69
N ALA A 369 -17.88 -11.13 -2.02
CA ALA A 369 -18.35 -11.19 -3.39
C ALA A 369 -18.32 -9.79 -4.02
N HIS A 370 -17.83 -9.70 -5.25
CA HIS A 370 -17.79 -8.44 -5.99
C HIS A 370 -19.22 -7.92 -6.23
N PRO A 371 -19.57 -6.68 -5.86
CA PRO A 371 -20.96 -6.23 -5.82
C PRO A 371 -21.66 -6.15 -7.19
N LYS A 372 -20.89 -6.06 -8.29
CA LYS A 372 -21.40 -6.00 -9.66
C LYS A 372 -21.17 -7.28 -10.46
N ARG A 373 -20.17 -8.07 -10.07
CA ARG A 373 -19.69 -9.29 -10.74
C ARG A 373 -19.44 -10.39 -9.70
N PRO A 374 -20.50 -11.03 -9.14
CA PRO A 374 -20.39 -11.92 -7.98
C PRO A 374 -19.55 -13.19 -8.22
N GLU A 375 -19.16 -13.49 -9.44
CA GLU A 375 -18.19 -14.53 -9.77
C GLU A 375 -16.78 -14.20 -9.27
N PHE A 376 -16.45 -12.92 -9.04
CA PHE A 376 -15.18 -12.44 -8.49
C PHE A 376 -15.29 -12.12 -7.01
N LEU A 377 -14.14 -11.96 -6.34
CA LEU A 377 -14.05 -11.34 -5.01
C LEU A 377 -13.47 -9.93 -5.12
N LEU A 378 -14.00 -9.04 -4.29
CA LEU A 378 -13.47 -7.68 -4.13
C LEU A 378 -13.52 -7.28 -2.66
N THR A 379 -12.36 -7.17 -2.02
CA THR A 379 -12.29 -6.49 -0.73
C THR A 379 -12.12 -5.00 -0.92
N THR A 380 -12.73 -4.20 -0.04
CA THR A 380 -12.59 -2.74 -0.08
C THR A 380 -12.46 -2.17 1.32
N PRO A 381 -11.63 -1.12 1.54
CA PRO A 381 -11.40 -0.53 2.86
C PRO A 381 -12.66 -0.07 3.58
N HIS A 382 -13.58 0.59 2.90
CA HIS A 382 -14.78 1.17 3.51
C HIS A 382 -15.88 0.17 3.84
N ARG A 383 -15.90 -1.01 3.18
CA ARG A 383 -16.92 -2.05 3.42
C ARG A 383 -16.41 -3.17 4.33
N HIS A 384 -15.12 -3.48 4.24
CA HIS A 384 -14.55 -4.67 4.88
C HIS A 384 -13.46 -4.35 5.91
N GLY A 385 -13.12 -3.05 6.12
CA GLY A 385 -12.06 -2.63 7.04
C GLY A 385 -10.65 -3.10 6.67
N THR A 386 -10.45 -3.68 5.49
CA THR A 386 -9.17 -4.22 5.04
C THR A 386 -8.71 -3.59 3.73
N SER A 387 -7.48 -3.88 3.29
CA SER A 387 -6.97 -3.42 2.00
C SER A 387 -7.84 -3.90 0.84
N GLY A 388 -7.95 -3.07 -0.21
CA GLY A 388 -8.65 -3.41 -1.43
C GLY A 388 -7.89 -4.43 -2.27
N PHE A 389 -8.54 -5.55 -2.60
CA PHE A 389 -8.03 -6.60 -3.47
C PHE A 389 -9.13 -7.10 -4.40
N PHE A 390 -8.79 -7.24 -5.66
CA PHE A 390 -9.59 -7.99 -6.63
C PHE A 390 -8.99 -9.37 -6.81
N ILE A 391 -9.85 -10.41 -6.91
CA ILE A 391 -9.44 -11.81 -7.08
C ILE A 391 -10.39 -12.50 -8.04
N ALA A 392 -9.83 -13.14 -9.06
CA ALA A 392 -10.54 -13.99 -10.02
C ALA A 392 -9.87 -15.35 -10.12
N ARG A 393 -10.66 -16.42 -10.23
CA ARG A 393 -10.16 -17.78 -10.50
C ARG A 393 -10.65 -18.24 -11.87
N LEU A 394 -9.70 -18.69 -12.69
CA LEU A 394 -9.92 -19.02 -14.09
C LEU A 394 -9.55 -20.47 -14.35
N ARG A 395 -10.33 -21.16 -15.18
CA ARG A 395 -10.02 -22.51 -15.66
C ARG A 395 -9.31 -22.43 -17.02
N VAL A 396 -8.22 -23.18 -17.14
CA VAL A 396 -7.40 -23.27 -18.36
C VAL A 396 -7.85 -24.41 -19.23
#